data_fcc445c26b70c2ed912851abc4220b6c
#
_entry.id   fcc445c26b70c2ed912851abc4220b6c
#
_cell.length_a   1.000
_cell.length_b   1.000
_cell.length_c   1.000
_cell.angle_alpha   90.00
_cell.angle_beta   90.00
_cell.angle_gamma   90.00
#
_symmetry.space_group_name_H-M   'P 1'
#
loop_
_entity.id
_entity.type
_entity.pdbx_description
1 polymer ?
#
loop_
_entity_poly.entity_id
_entity_poly.type
_entity_poly.pdbx_seq_one_letter_code
_entity_poly.pdbx_strand_id
1 'polypeptide(L)'
;MKTDFSDWLIVSDVDGTLNTKLRMLPERNLKAITHFVEDLGGNFTLASGRNISSLRKHYERLPIKSTPAVVLNGAGIYDYEHEKMLSFHSIDERGIDIVRRVNERFPLIQIEICTDREIFILNPGVFSGAMSLADGIPHQSFKKIEDVPKSNWGKVIFMGLPPMVSRMVKYLNSIDYSGVTYMSSSVASYEMLLEGTNKGAAVLEIADMLGIPHEHTGAIGDYFNDYDMIKSVGVPAVCGQAPQAMKDAATFVACHCNKGAVADFLEYIENNCQ
;
A
#
# COMPACT_ATOMS: atom_id res chain seq x y z
N MET A 1 -3.38 -31.02 -19.58
CA MET A 1 -4.42 -29.99 -19.41
C MET A 1 -3.68 -28.71 -19.15
N LYS A 2 -4.11 -27.58 -19.70
CA LYS A 2 -3.55 -26.27 -19.30
C LYS A 2 -3.99 -26.05 -17.85
N THR A 3 -3.09 -25.73 -16.96
CA THR A 3 -3.43 -25.36 -15.57
C THR A 3 -4.24 -24.07 -15.62
N ASP A 4 -5.38 -24.03 -14.97
CA ASP A 4 -6.29 -22.90 -14.93
C ASP A 4 -6.18 -22.24 -13.55
N PHE A 5 -5.83 -20.96 -13.52
CA PHE A 5 -5.72 -20.13 -12.32
C PHE A 5 -6.79 -19.04 -12.26
N SER A 6 -7.89 -19.17 -13.00
CA SER A 6 -8.96 -18.15 -13.06
C SER A 6 -9.61 -17.86 -11.70
N ASP A 7 -9.52 -18.79 -10.75
CA ASP A 7 -9.97 -18.66 -9.37
C ASP A 7 -8.83 -18.27 -8.39
N TRP A 8 -7.68 -17.81 -8.91
CA TRP A 8 -6.55 -17.33 -8.11
C TRP A 8 -6.37 -15.82 -8.21
N LEU A 9 -6.04 -15.19 -7.07
CA LEU A 9 -5.67 -13.78 -6.96
C LEU A 9 -4.25 -13.66 -6.42
N ILE A 10 -3.34 -13.10 -7.21
CA ILE A 10 -1.97 -12.79 -6.79
C ILE A 10 -1.79 -11.28 -6.68
N VAL A 11 -1.29 -10.84 -5.53
CA VAL A 11 -1.11 -9.42 -5.21
C VAL A 11 0.35 -9.12 -4.90
N SER A 12 0.87 -8.07 -5.52
CA SER A 12 2.25 -7.61 -5.28
C SER A 12 2.27 -6.22 -4.67
N ASP A 13 3.11 -6.02 -3.66
CA ASP A 13 3.60 -4.67 -3.35
C ASP A 13 4.44 -4.13 -4.51
N VAL A 14 4.66 -2.81 -4.53
CA VAL A 14 5.32 -2.12 -5.65
C VAL A 14 6.78 -1.81 -5.36
N ASP A 15 7.05 -1.04 -4.30
CA ASP A 15 8.36 -0.45 -4.07
C ASP A 15 9.29 -1.40 -3.29
N GLY A 16 10.28 -1.98 -3.97
CA GLY A 16 11.14 -3.00 -3.37
C GLY A 16 10.62 -4.43 -3.54
N THR A 17 9.50 -4.61 -4.23
CA THR A 17 8.90 -5.92 -4.52
C THR A 17 8.73 -6.13 -6.02
N LEU A 18 7.71 -5.50 -6.63
CA LEU A 18 7.48 -5.52 -8.07
C LEU A 18 8.64 -4.85 -8.82
N ASN A 19 9.03 -3.68 -8.32
CA ASN A 19 10.12 -2.89 -8.85
C ASN A 19 11.42 -3.13 -8.10
N THR A 20 12.53 -2.93 -8.81
CA THR A 20 13.86 -2.84 -8.21
C THR A 20 13.95 -1.65 -7.24
N LYS A 21 15.01 -1.61 -6.42
CA LYS A 21 15.32 -0.42 -5.59
C LYS A 21 15.53 0.86 -6.40
N LEU A 22 15.82 0.76 -7.70
CA LEU A 22 15.92 1.88 -8.63
C LEU A 22 14.58 2.19 -9.33
N ARG A 23 13.46 1.67 -8.84
CA ARG A 23 12.10 1.85 -9.37
C ARG A 23 11.91 1.37 -10.81
N MET A 24 12.70 0.40 -11.26
CA MET A 24 12.57 -0.22 -12.58
C MET A 24 11.81 -1.54 -12.45
N LEU A 25 10.88 -1.79 -13.37
CA LEU A 25 10.20 -3.08 -13.49
C LEU A 25 11.14 -4.08 -14.18
N PRO A 26 11.56 -5.18 -13.52
CA PRO A 26 12.32 -6.24 -14.17
C PRO A 26 11.53 -6.89 -15.30
N GLU A 27 12.18 -7.09 -16.44
CA GLU A 27 11.54 -7.76 -17.60
C GLU A 27 11.03 -9.17 -17.24
N ARG A 28 11.75 -9.89 -16.37
CA ARG A 28 11.33 -11.20 -15.87
C ARG A 28 9.98 -11.12 -15.15
N ASN A 29 9.75 -10.09 -14.31
CA ASN A 29 8.47 -9.90 -13.65
C ASN A 29 7.35 -9.67 -14.67
N LEU A 30 7.58 -8.78 -15.63
CA LEU A 30 6.58 -8.48 -16.65
C LEU A 30 6.19 -9.73 -17.44
N LYS A 31 7.17 -10.53 -17.89
CA LYS A 31 6.93 -11.79 -18.62
C LYS A 31 6.14 -12.79 -17.79
N ALA A 32 6.49 -12.99 -16.52
CA ALA A 32 5.81 -13.94 -15.65
C ALA A 32 4.37 -13.50 -15.33
N ILE A 33 4.15 -12.20 -15.09
CA ILE A 33 2.81 -11.66 -14.88
C ILE A 33 1.97 -11.82 -16.16
N THR A 34 2.54 -11.55 -17.33
CA THR A 34 1.85 -11.74 -18.61
C THR A 34 1.44 -13.20 -18.79
N HIS A 35 2.35 -14.13 -18.54
CA HIS A 35 2.05 -15.56 -18.59
C HIS A 35 0.93 -15.95 -17.62
N PHE A 36 1.02 -15.53 -16.36
CA PHE A 36 0.01 -15.85 -15.34
C PHE A 36 -1.38 -15.33 -15.71
N VAL A 37 -1.47 -14.08 -16.20
CA VAL A 37 -2.76 -13.47 -16.53
C VAL A 37 -3.30 -13.92 -17.88
N GLU A 38 -2.48 -13.94 -18.93
CA GLU A 38 -2.95 -14.18 -20.30
C GLU A 38 -3.00 -15.66 -20.67
N ASP A 39 -2.02 -16.45 -20.22
CA ASP A 39 -1.94 -17.87 -20.58
C ASP A 39 -2.62 -18.79 -19.56
N LEU A 40 -2.54 -18.46 -18.27
CA LEU A 40 -3.10 -19.27 -17.17
C LEU A 40 -4.44 -18.75 -16.64
N GLY A 41 -4.88 -17.56 -17.05
CA GLY A 41 -6.17 -16.97 -16.69
C GLY A 41 -6.23 -16.34 -15.29
N GLY A 42 -5.12 -16.29 -14.55
CA GLY A 42 -5.07 -15.80 -13.17
C GLY A 42 -5.35 -14.31 -13.02
N ASN A 43 -5.77 -13.92 -11.83
CA ASN A 43 -5.98 -12.52 -11.48
C ASN A 43 -4.73 -11.98 -10.78
N PHE A 44 -4.19 -10.88 -11.30
CA PHE A 44 -3.03 -10.21 -10.72
C PHE A 44 -3.35 -8.74 -10.44
N THR A 45 -2.88 -8.21 -9.30
CA THR A 45 -3.02 -6.79 -8.98
C THR A 45 -1.93 -6.29 -8.05
N LEU A 46 -2.02 -5.00 -7.68
CA LEU A 46 -1.05 -4.28 -6.86
C LEU A 46 -1.68 -3.86 -5.52
N ALA A 47 -0.87 -3.89 -4.45
CA ALA A 47 -1.22 -3.32 -3.16
C ALA A 47 -0.13 -2.36 -2.69
N SER A 48 -0.45 -1.07 -2.57
CA SER A 48 0.55 -0.04 -2.31
C SER A 48 0.10 1.02 -1.32
N GLY A 49 1.09 1.65 -0.65
CA GLY A 49 0.86 2.89 0.10
C GLY A 49 0.67 4.12 -0.79
N ARG A 50 0.83 3.97 -2.09
CA ARG A 50 0.66 5.04 -3.10
C ARG A 50 -0.80 5.43 -3.23
N ASN A 51 -1.04 6.68 -3.63
CA ASN A 51 -2.37 7.10 -4.05
C ASN A 51 -2.70 6.65 -5.48
N ILE A 52 -3.93 6.87 -5.92
CA ILE A 52 -4.46 6.46 -7.22
C ILE A 52 -3.55 6.92 -8.38
N SER A 53 -3.22 8.22 -8.42
CA SER A 53 -2.43 8.80 -9.54
C SER A 53 -1.00 8.26 -9.59
N SER A 54 -0.37 8.08 -8.44
CA SER A 54 1.00 7.55 -8.36
C SER A 54 1.06 6.06 -8.67
N LEU A 55 0.05 5.27 -8.27
CA LEU A 55 -0.01 3.84 -8.55
C LEU A 55 -0.34 3.55 -10.02
N ARG A 56 -1.13 4.40 -10.68
CA ARG A 56 -1.56 4.26 -12.09
C ARG A 56 -0.41 3.93 -13.03
N LYS A 57 0.70 4.65 -12.93
CA LYS A 57 1.90 4.44 -13.77
C LYS A 57 2.49 3.03 -13.68
N HIS A 58 2.26 2.35 -12.56
CA HIS A 58 2.72 0.98 -12.35
C HIS A 58 1.67 -0.02 -12.84
N TYR A 59 0.40 0.24 -12.55
CA TYR A 59 -0.73 -0.60 -12.95
C TYR A 59 -0.86 -0.70 -14.47
N GLU A 60 -0.84 0.41 -15.20
CA GLU A 60 -1.00 0.46 -16.67
C GLU A 60 0.16 -0.18 -17.46
N ARG A 61 1.28 -0.47 -16.80
CA ARG A 61 2.41 -1.18 -17.43
C ARG A 61 2.28 -2.70 -17.38
N LEU A 62 1.26 -3.20 -16.69
CA LEU A 62 1.03 -4.62 -16.47
C LEU A 62 -0.21 -5.07 -17.25
N PRO A 63 -0.28 -6.34 -17.66
CA PRO A 63 -1.43 -6.90 -18.35
C PRO A 63 -2.60 -7.20 -17.39
N ILE A 64 -2.82 -6.31 -16.43
CA ILE A 64 -3.93 -6.45 -15.49
C ILE A 64 -5.23 -6.15 -16.23
N LYS A 65 -6.17 -7.07 -16.12
CA LYS A 65 -7.54 -6.91 -16.64
C LYS A 65 -8.39 -6.20 -15.57
N SER A 66 -9.59 -6.60 -15.36
CA SER A 66 -10.57 -5.96 -14.46
C SER A 66 -10.27 -6.12 -12.95
N THR A 67 -9.06 -6.49 -12.54
CA THR A 67 -8.72 -6.68 -11.13
C THR A 67 -8.40 -5.34 -10.45
N PRO A 68 -9.20 -4.88 -9.47
CA PRO A 68 -8.94 -3.61 -8.80
C PRO A 68 -7.66 -3.65 -7.96
N ALA A 69 -7.10 -2.48 -7.67
CA ALA A 69 -5.86 -2.35 -6.91
C ALA A 69 -6.10 -1.75 -5.52
N VAL A 70 -5.24 -2.14 -4.57
CA VAL A 70 -5.21 -1.56 -3.23
C VAL A 70 -4.35 -0.29 -3.24
N VAL A 71 -4.93 0.81 -2.81
CA VAL A 71 -4.26 2.12 -2.67
C VAL A 71 -4.22 2.57 -1.21
N LEU A 72 -3.32 3.50 -0.88
CA LEU A 72 -3.22 4.13 0.45
C LEU A 72 -3.08 3.11 1.60
N ASN A 73 -2.28 2.04 1.41
CA ASN A 73 -2.07 0.97 2.39
C ASN A 73 -3.37 0.26 2.83
N GLY A 74 -4.37 0.16 1.95
CA GLY A 74 -5.64 -0.51 2.21
C GLY A 74 -6.80 0.43 2.51
N ALA A 75 -6.58 1.75 2.59
CA ALA A 75 -7.68 2.70 2.78
C ALA A 75 -8.59 2.80 1.55
N GLY A 76 -8.13 2.40 0.38
CA GLY A 76 -8.96 2.38 -0.83
C GLY A 76 -8.73 1.17 -1.71
N ILE A 77 -9.80 0.74 -2.37
CA ILE A 77 -9.79 -0.23 -3.47
C ILE A 77 -10.27 0.51 -4.71
N TYR A 78 -9.41 0.58 -5.73
CA TYR A 78 -9.66 1.38 -6.91
C TYR A 78 -9.65 0.54 -8.19
N ASP A 79 -10.71 0.67 -8.97
CA ASP A 79 -10.85 0.09 -10.30
C ASP A 79 -10.34 1.08 -11.35
N TYR A 80 -9.19 0.74 -11.95
CA TYR A 80 -8.57 1.57 -12.99
C TYR A 80 -9.25 1.42 -14.36
N GLU A 81 -9.97 0.34 -14.62
CA GLU A 81 -10.69 0.15 -15.87
C GLU A 81 -11.92 1.06 -15.94
N HIS A 82 -12.69 1.14 -14.84
CA HIS A 82 -13.90 1.95 -14.78
C HIS A 82 -13.70 3.30 -14.07
N GLU A 83 -12.45 3.65 -13.71
CA GLU A 83 -12.10 4.92 -13.05
C GLU A 83 -12.91 5.16 -11.77
N LYS A 84 -13.09 4.11 -10.94
CA LYS A 84 -14.00 4.14 -9.80
C LYS A 84 -13.36 3.65 -8.52
N MET A 85 -13.59 4.38 -7.42
CA MET A 85 -13.35 3.90 -6.07
C MET A 85 -14.46 2.89 -5.72
N LEU A 86 -14.09 1.63 -5.47
CA LEU A 86 -15.03 0.56 -5.11
C LEU A 86 -15.27 0.53 -3.60
N SER A 87 -14.23 0.76 -2.81
CA SER A 87 -14.29 0.82 -1.35
C SER A 87 -13.34 1.90 -0.84
N PHE A 88 -13.72 2.60 0.22
CA PHE A 88 -12.88 3.62 0.84
C PHE A 88 -13.12 3.75 2.35
N HIS A 89 -12.08 3.54 3.13
CA HIS A 89 -12.11 3.60 4.60
C HIS A 89 -11.55 4.93 5.08
N SER A 90 -12.46 5.82 5.49
CA SER A 90 -12.09 7.16 5.96
C SER A 90 -11.79 7.18 7.45
N ILE A 91 -10.74 7.90 7.81
CA ILE A 91 -10.46 8.31 9.19
C ILE A 91 -11.62 9.15 9.70
N ASP A 92 -12.11 8.84 10.88
CA ASP A 92 -13.24 9.53 11.52
C ASP A 92 -12.84 10.82 12.25
N GLU A 93 -13.80 11.47 12.90
CA GLU A 93 -13.57 12.73 13.64
C GLU A 93 -12.53 12.61 14.76
N ARG A 94 -12.37 11.41 15.34
CA ARG A 94 -11.33 11.14 16.37
C ARG A 94 -9.94 11.24 15.78
N GLY A 95 -9.73 10.66 14.60
CA GLY A 95 -8.46 10.79 13.89
C GLY A 95 -8.18 12.24 13.46
N ILE A 96 -9.20 13.00 13.07
CA ILE A 96 -9.07 14.42 12.77
C ILE A 96 -8.65 15.22 14.02
N ASP A 97 -9.18 14.86 15.20
CA ASP A 97 -8.77 15.48 16.48
C ASP A 97 -7.30 15.17 16.82
N ILE A 98 -6.83 13.95 16.52
CA ILE A 98 -5.40 13.61 16.66
C ILE A 98 -4.54 14.53 15.80
N VAL A 99 -4.88 14.72 14.53
CA VAL A 99 -4.15 15.61 13.62
C VAL A 99 -4.13 17.04 14.17
N ARG A 100 -5.24 17.55 14.69
CA ARG A 100 -5.31 18.87 15.34
C ARG A 100 -4.33 18.97 16.51
N ARG A 101 -4.33 18.01 17.43
CA ARG A 101 -3.43 17.99 18.59
C ARG A 101 -1.96 17.87 18.20
N VAL A 102 -1.65 17.08 17.18
CA VAL A 102 -0.28 16.99 16.63
C VAL A 102 0.13 18.33 16.03
N ASN A 103 -0.73 18.96 15.25
CA ASN A 103 -0.47 20.26 14.63
C ASN A 103 -0.20 21.36 15.66
N GLU A 104 -1.00 21.42 16.73
CA GLU A 104 -0.83 22.38 17.81
C GLU A 104 0.48 22.17 18.61
N ARG A 105 0.78 20.89 18.93
CA ARG A 105 1.92 20.55 19.79
C ARG A 105 3.25 20.50 19.04
N PHE A 106 3.22 20.17 17.75
CA PHE A 106 4.40 19.98 16.88
C PHE A 106 4.25 20.80 15.59
N PRO A 107 4.24 22.14 15.65
CA PRO A 107 3.93 23.00 14.50
C PRO A 107 4.94 22.92 13.36
N LEU A 108 6.09 22.26 13.57
CA LEU A 108 7.12 22.02 12.55
C LEU A 108 6.98 20.64 11.89
N ILE A 109 6.08 19.78 12.37
CA ILE A 109 5.70 18.55 11.66
C ILE A 109 4.86 18.94 10.46
N GLN A 110 5.25 18.47 9.30
CA GLN A 110 4.49 18.59 8.06
C GLN A 110 3.49 17.44 8.02
N ILE A 111 2.26 17.74 7.65
CA ILE A 111 1.19 16.77 7.66
C ILE A 111 0.63 16.69 6.25
N GLU A 112 0.67 15.50 5.67
CA GLU A 112 0.07 15.19 4.39
C GLU A 112 -1.16 14.32 4.60
N ILE A 113 -2.30 14.74 4.07
CA ILE A 113 -3.58 14.07 4.20
C ILE A 113 -4.00 13.59 2.82
N CYS A 114 -3.97 12.28 2.62
CA CYS A 114 -4.35 11.65 1.37
C CYS A 114 -5.84 11.32 1.38
N THR A 115 -6.57 11.84 0.40
CA THR A 115 -7.99 11.54 0.19
C THR A 115 -8.18 10.59 -0.99
N ASP A 116 -9.43 10.27 -1.30
CA ASP A 116 -9.82 9.53 -2.51
C ASP A 116 -9.52 10.26 -3.83
N ARG A 117 -9.23 11.57 -3.79
CA ARG A 117 -9.04 12.41 -4.99
C ARG A 117 -7.75 13.21 -5.02
N GLU A 118 -7.34 13.77 -3.90
CA GLU A 118 -6.26 14.74 -3.83
C GLU A 118 -5.48 14.65 -2.51
N ILE A 119 -4.44 15.43 -2.40
CA ILE A 119 -3.62 15.52 -1.20
C ILE A 119 -3.76 16.91 -0.60
N PHE A 120 -4.02 16.98 0.70
CA PHE A 120 -3.95 18.21 1.49
C PHE A 120 -2.65 18.26 2.27
N ILE A 121 -1.95 19.37 2.21
CA ILE A 121 -0.69 19.59 2.93
C ILE A 121 -0.90 20.67 3.99
N LEU A 122 -0.75 20.30 5.25
CA LEU A 122 -0.76 21.21 6.37
C LEU A 122 0.68 21.44 6.85
N ASN A 123 1.05 22.69 7.14
CA ASN A 123 2.42 23.12 7.43
C ASN A 123 3.41 22.73 6.30
N PRO A 124 3.20 23.21 5.06
CA PRO A 124 4.06 22.83 3.95
C PRO A 124 5.53 23.17 4.20
N GLY A 125 6.43 22.30 3.79
CA GLY A 125 7.88 22.45 3.96
C GLY A 125 8.68 21.52 3.08
N VAL A 126 9.95 21.30 3.42
CA VAL A 126 10.90 20.58 2.55
C VAL A 126 10.49 19.11 2.30
N PHE A 127 9.84 18.46 3.27
CA PHE A 127 9.48 17.05 3.16
C PHE A 127 8.19 16.84 2.34
N SER A 128 7.17 17.68 2.52
CA SER A 128 5.86 17.53 1.87
C SER A 128 5.86 17.88 0.39
N GLY A 129 6.69 18.84 -0.04
CA GLY A 129 6.76 19.23 -1.45
C GLY A 129 7.47 18.23 -2.35
N ALA A 130 8.37 17.41 -1.80
CA ALA A 130 9.21 16.51 -2.59
C ALA A 130 8.42 15.32 -3.17
N MET A 131 7.46 14.77 -2.45
CA MET A 131 6.67 13.63 -2.90
C MET A 131 5.61 14.02 -3.93
N SER A 132 4.86 15.09 -3.69
CA SER A 132 3.84 15.56 -4.62
C SER A 132 4.43 16.06 -5.94
N LEU A 133 5.62 16.71 -5.92
CA LEU A 133 6.33 17.12 -7.13
C LEU A 133 6.87 15.93 -7.93
N ALA A 134 7.41 14.91 -7.26
CA ALA A 134 7.95 13.73 -7.92
C ALA A 134 6.89 12.91 -8.66
N ASP A 135 5.69 12.85 -8.13
CA ASP A 135 4.59 12.06 -8.67
C ASP A 135 3.57 12.88 -9.49
N GLY A 136 3.70 14.23 -9.50
CA GLY A 136 2.81 15.13 -10.25
C GLY A 136 1.37 15.11 -9.73
N ILE A 137 1.18 14.94 -8.41
CA ILE A 137 -0.14 14.77 -7.80
C ILE A 137 -0.73 16.16 -7.48
N PRO A 138 -2.00 16.40 -7.83
CA PRO A 138 -2.70 17.60 -7.39
C PRO A 138 -2.70 17.68 -5.85
N HIS A 139 -2.29 18.82 -5.32
CA HIS A 139 -2.30 19.07 -3.88
C HIS A 139 -2.73 20.48 -3.55
N GLN A 140 -3.34 20.65 -2.39
CA GLN A 140 -3.69 21.94 -1.82
C GLN A 140 -2.96 22.12 -0.49
N SER A 141 -2.43 23.33 -0.25
CA SER A 141 -1.68 23.64 0.97
C SER A 141 -2.48 24.55 1.90
N PHE A 142 -2.46 24.22 3.18
CA PHE A 142 -3.20 24.90 4.22
C PHE A 142 -2.26 25.35 5.35
N LYS A 143 -2.58 26.48 5.99
CA LYS A 143 -1.86 26.97 7.19
C LYS A 143 -2.56 26.59 8.49
N LYS A 144 -3.87 26.33 8.43
CA LYS A 144 -4.70 26.00 9.59
C LYS A 144 -5.48 24.74 9.32
N ILE A 145 -5.60 23.90 10.33
CA ILE A 145 -6.34 22.63 10.25
C ILE A 145 -7.83 22.86 10.01
N GLU A 146 -8.36 24.00 10.49
CA GLU A 146 -9.77 24.37 10.34
C GLU A 146 -10.17 24.61 8.88
N ASP A 147 -9.21 25.01 8.04
CA ASP A 147 -9.41 25.28 6.62
C ASP A 147 -9.30 24.01 5.76
N VAL A 148 -8.80 22.90 6.32
CA VAL A 148 -8.66 21.62 5.61
C VAL A 148 -10.02 20.94 5.49
N PRO A 149 -10.46 20.54 4.26
CA PRO A 149 -11.67 19.75 4.10
C PRO A 149 -11.62 18.45 4.91
N LYS A 150 -12.69 18.16 5.67
CA LYS A 150 -12.73 17.05 6.65
C LYS A 150 -13.33 15.75 6.08
N SER A 151 -13.51 15.66 4.78
CA SER A 151 -14.11 14.50 4.13
C SER A 151 -13.05 13.60 3.50
N ASN A 152 -13.27 12.30 3.61
CA ASN A 152 -12.52 11.27 2.89
C ASN A 152 -10.99 11.24 3.18
N TRP A 153 -10.61 11.40 4.44
CA TRP A 153 -9.21 11.21 4.85
C TRP A 153 -8.88 9.73 4.93
N GLY A 154 -8.28 9.16 3.91
CA GLY A 154 -7.90 7.75 3.89
C GLY A 154 -6.61 7.48 4.66
N LYS A 155 -5.63 8.37 4.53
CA LYS A 155 -4.31 8.24 5.18
C LYS A 155 -3.76 9.60 5.54
N VAL A 156 -3.12 9.69 6.71
CA VAL A 156 -2.37 10.87 7.14
C VAL A 156 -0.91 10.51 7.32
N ILE A 157 0.00 11.33 6.79
CA ILE A 157 1.45 11.16 6.91
C ILE A 157 2.01 12.34 7.68
N PHE A 158 2.66 12.06 8.81
CA PHE A 158 3.41 13.03 9.59
C PHE A 158 4.88 12.96 9.21
N MET A 159 5.46 14.10 8.79
CA MET A 159 6.84 14.16 8.30
C MET A 159 7.64 15.24 8.99
N GLY A 160 8.92 14.98 9.19
CA GLY A 160 9.81 15.95 9.81
C GLY A 160 11.21 15.40 10.07
N LEU A 161 12.02 16.18 10.76
CA LEU A 161 13.33 15.70 11.18
C LEU A 161 13.19 14.50 12.13
N PRO A 162 14.02 13.46 12.04
CA PRO A 162 13.89 12.24 12.83
C PRO A 162 13.72 12.45 14.35
N PRO A 163 14.43 13.39 15.01
CA PRO A 163 14.20 13.65 16.43
C PRO A 163 12.81 14.23 16.75
N MET A 164 12.22 14.97 15.82
CA MET A 164 10.87 15.55 15.98
C MET A 164 9.81 14.46 15.79
N VAL A 165 9.95 13.64 14.74
CA VAL A 165 9.06 12.50 14.52
C VAL A 165 9.11 11.54 15.70
N SER A 166 10.30 11.23 16.24
CA SER A 166 10.44 10.39 17.43
C SER A 166 9.74 10.97 18.67
N ARG A 167 9.78 12.29 18.89
CA ARG A 167 9.06 12.94 19.99
C ARG A 167 7.55 12.91 19.79
N MET A 168 7.08 13.12 18.55
CA MET A 168 5.68 13.01 18.20
C MET A 168 5.16 11.59 18.39
N VAL A 169 5.88 10.57 17.94
CA VAL A 169 5.52 9.15 18.15
C VAL A 169 5.40 8.82 19.64
N LYS A 170 6.34 9.28 20.46
CA LYS A 170 6.24 9.11 21.93
C LYS A 170 4.98 9.77 22.51
N TYR A 171 4.61 10.94 22.00
CA TYR A 171 3.37 11.62 22.39
C TYR A 171 2.14 10.81 21.95
N LEU A 172 2.09 10.38 20.69
CA LEU A 172 0.98 9.57 20.19
C LEU A 172 0.82 8.27 21.00
N ASN A 173 1.91 7.60 21.36
CA ASN A 173 1.87 6.40 22.21
C ASN A 173 1.46 6.67 23.66
N SER A 174 1.46 7.92 24.11
CA SER A 174 1.07 8.31 25.48
C SER A 174 -0.41 8.70 25.60
N ILE A 175 -1.10 8.81 24.49
CA ILE A 175 -2.52 9.16 24.43
C ILE A 175 -3.30 7.95 23.92
N ASP A 176 -4.41 7.64 24.61
CA ASP A 176 -5.28 6.55 24.21
C ASP A 176 -6.25 7.07 23.14
N TYR A 177 -6.02 6.67 21.90
CA TYR A 177 -6.93 6.94 20.79
C TYR A 177 -7.29 5.63 20.08
N SER A 178 -8.41 5.04 20.51
CA SER A 178 -9.04 3.96 19.75
C SER A 178 -9.58 4.49 18.41
N GLY A 179 -9.57 3.64 17.40
CA GLY A 179 -10.14 3.94 16.07
C GLY A 179 -9.13 4.35 14.99
N VAL A 180 -7.83 4.40 15.32
CA VAL A 180 -6.77 4.58 14.33
C VAL A 180 -5.62 3.59 14.54
N THR A 181 -4.95 3.25 13.48
CA THR A 181 -3.71 2.49 13.48
C THR A 181 -2.56 3.33 12.98
N TYR A 182 -1.36 3.00 13.44
CA TYR A 182 -0.14 3.72 13.04
C TYR A 182 0.88 2.76 12.48
N MET A 183 1.64 3.25 11.49
CA MET A 183 2.80 2.53 10.96
C MET A 183 3.97 3.47 10.68
N SER A 184 5.19 2.98 10.88
CA SER A 184 6.39 3.70 10.50
C SER A 184 6.74 3.39 9.05
N SER A 185 6.77 4.41 8.20
CA SER A 185 7.22 4.27 6.82
C SER A 185 8.69 4.66 6.63
N SER A 186 9.24 5.47 7.55
CA SER A 186 10.67 5.76 7.63
C SER A 186 11.04 6.41 8.98
N VAL A 187 12.32 6.66 9.21
CA VAL A 187 12.79 7.42 10.41
C VAL A 187 12.29 8.88 10.42
N ALA A 188 11.87 9.41 9.26
CA ALA A 188 11.40 10.78 9.08
C ALA A 188 9.90 10.87 8.81
N SER A 189 9.16 9.75 8.80
CA SER A 189 7.73 9.70 8.50
C SER A 189 7.00 8.63 9.30
N TYR A 190 5.77 8.96 9.70
CA TYR A 190 4.86 8.12 10.46
C TYR A 190 3.46 8.26 9.88
N GLU A 191 2.79 7.15 9.62
CA GLU A 191 1.50 7.12 8.95
C GLU A 191 0.39 6.76 9.92
N MET A 192 -0.79 7.32 9.70
CA MET A 192 -2.02 7.03 10.44
C MET A 192 -3.14 6.66 9.46
N LEU A 193 -3.84 5.59 9.76
CA LEU A 193 -5.02 5.09 9.03
C LEU A 193 -6.18 4.83 10.00
N LEU A 194 -7.36 4.58 9.49
CA LEU A 194 -8.47 4.03 10.28
C LEU A 194 -8.06 2.66 10.85
N GLU A 195 -8.46 2.38 12.08
CA GLU A 195 -8.21 1.07 12.71
C GLU A 195 -8.80 -0.08 11.89
N GLY A 196 -8.06 -1.17 11.75
CA GLY A 196 -8.42 -2.31 10.90
C GLY A 196 -8.07 -2.15 9.43
N THR A 197 -7.71 -0.94 8.99
CA THR A 197 -7.30 -0.68 7.60
C THR A 197 -5.85 -1.10 7.39
N ASN A 198 -5.63 -2.06 6.51
CA ASN A 198 -4.31 -2.52 6.08
C ASN A 198 -4.40 -3.19 4.71
N LYS A 199 -3.26 -3.46 4.07
CA LYS A 199 -3.22 -4.10 2.75
C LYS A 199 -3.87 -5.48 2.75
N GLY A 200 -3.75 -6.25 3.83
CA GLY A 200 -4.30 -7.60 3.93
C GLY A 200 -5.82 -7.62 3.91
N ALA A 201 -6.46 -6.79 4.72
CA ALA A 201 -7.91 -6.65 4.73
C ALA A 201 -8.45 -6.26 3.34
N ALA A 202 -7.79 -5.31 2.67
CA ALA A 202 -8.19 -4.88 1.32
C ALA A 202 -7.97 -5.97 0.25
N VAL A 203 -6.94 -6.80 0.38
CA VAL A 203 -6.71 -7.95 -0.53
C VAL A 203 -7.82 -8.98 -0.38
N LEU A 204 -8.24 -9.32 0.84
CA LEU A 204 -9.34 -10.24 1.06
C LEU A 204 -10.68 -9.66 0.58
N GLU A 205 -10.90 -8.35 0.75
CA GLU A 205 -12.07 -7.68 0.20
C GLU A 205 -12.11 -7.75 -1.34
N ILE A 206 -10.97 -7.64 -2.03
CA ILE A 206 -10.87 -7.86 -3.48
C ILE A 206 -11.18 -9.32 -3.83
N ALA A 207 -10.66 -10.28 -3.07
CA ALA A 207 -10.97 -11.70 -3.29
C ALA A 207 -12.47 -11.98 -3.17
N ASP A 208 -13.13 -11.42 -2.14
CA ASP A 208 -14.58 -11.51 -1.96
C ASP A 208 -15.37 -10.88 -3.13
N MET A 209 -14.94 -9.70 -3.61
CA MET A 209 -15.55 -9.04 -4.79
C MET A 209 -15.45 -9.88 -6.07
N LEU A 210 -14.37 -10.65 -6.21
CA LEU A 210 -14.12 -11.52 -7.37
C LEU A 210 -14.69 -12.93 -7.19
N GLY A 211 -15.20 -13.27 -6.00
CA GLY A 211 -15.65 -14.63 -5.66
C GLY A 211 -14.52 -15.65 -5.56
N ILE A 212 -13.31 -15.21 -5.23
CA ILE A 212 -12.11 -16.04 -5.11
C ILE A 212 -11.97 -16.51 -3.67
N PRO A 213 -11.82 -17.82 -3.41
CA PRO A 213 -11.56 -18.34 -2.07
C PRO A 213 -10.28 -17.76 -1.46
N HIS A 214 -10.29 -17.46 -0.15
CA HIS A 214 -9.11 -16.85 0.50
C HIS A 214 -7.87 -17.76 0.45
N GLU A 215 -8.04 -19.07 0.42
CA GLU A 215 -6.96 -20.05 0.20
C GLU A 215 -6.32 -19.95 -1.18
N HIS A 216 -7.02 -19.43 -2.18
CA HIS A 216 -6.51 -19.16 -3.53
C HIS A 216 -5.98 -17.73 -3.70
N THR A 217 -5.64 -17.08 -2.59
CA THR A 217 -4.96 -15.78 -2.62
C THR A 217 -3.47 -15.95 -2.36
N GLY A 218 -2.65 -15.26 -3.13
CA GLY A 218 -1.21 -15.14 -2.88
C GLY A 218 -0.76 -13.69 -2.83
N ALA A 219 0.19 -13.38 -1.96
CA ALA A 219 0.75 -12.03 -1.89
C ALA A 219 2.25 -12.05 -1.68
N ILE A 220 2.93 -11.04 -2.26
CA ILE A 220 4.37 -10.83 -2.09
C ILE A 220 4.66 -9.39 -1.68
N GLY A 221 5.52 -9.23 -0.66
CA GLY A 221 5.97 -7.95 -0.13
C GLY A 221 7.41 -7.98 0.35
N ASP A 222 7.92 -6.85 0.83
CA ASP A 222 9.33 -6.77 1.28
C ASP A 222 9.52 -6.11 2.65
N TYR A 223 8.50 -5.39 3.18
CA TYR A 223 8.68 -4.65 4.42
C TYR A 223 7.44 -4.73 5.35
N PHE A 224 7.54 -4.13 6.54
CA PHE A 224 6.55 -4.27 7.62
C PHE A 224 5.15 -3.73 7.28
N ASN A 225 5.00 -2.80 6.33
CA ASN A 225 3.70 -2.37 5.83
C ASN A 225 2.96 -3.45 5.02
N ASP A 226 3.65 -4.53 4.65
CA ASP A 226 3.10 -5.71 4.00
C ASP A 226 2.78 -6.85 4.98
N TYR A 227 3.15 -6.70 6.25
CA TYR A 227 3.08 -7.80 7.23
C TYR A 227 1.65 -8.37 7.36
N ASP A 228 0.66 -7.50 7.47
CA ASP A 228 -0.74 -7.93 7.56
C ASP A 228 -1.21 -8.60 6.26
N MET A 229 -0.77 -8.11 5.09
CA MET A 229 -1.04 -8.74 3.80
C MET A 229 -0.46 -10.16 3.73
N ILE A 230 0.80 -10.31 4.11
CA ILE A 230 1.49 -11.62 4.14
C ILE A 230 0.78 -12.59 5.10
N LYS A 231 0.24 -12.12 6.22
CA LYS A 231 -0.46 -12.97 7.18
C LYS A 231 -1.90 -13.32 6.82
N SER A 232 -2.51 -12.59 5.90
CA SER A 232 -3.93 -12.73 5.56
C SER A 232 -4.20 -13.67 4.39
N VAL A 233 -3.22 -13.90 3.52
CA VAL A 233 -3.41 -14.67 2.28
C VAL A 233 -3.11 -16.16 2.45
N GLY A 234 -3.67 -16.99 1.55
CA GLY A 234 -3.44 -18.44 1.53
C GLY A 234 -1.99 -18.82 1.23
N VAL A 235 -1.31 -18.09 0.33
CA VAL A 235 0.10 -18.33 -0.02
C VAL A 235 0.92 -17.06 0.18
N PRO A 236 1.51 -16.89 1.37
CA PRO A 236 2.34 -15.73 1.69
C PRO A 236 3.77 -15.86 1.15
N ALA A 237 4.27 -14.81 0.48
CA ALA A 237 5.63 -14.72 -0.02
C ALA A 237 6.31 -13.39 0.36
N VAL A 238 7.63 -13.42 0.47
CA VAL A 238 8.44 -12.21 0.70
C VAL A 238 9.67 -12.18 -0.18
N CYS A 239 10.15 -10.99 -0.50
CA CYS A 239 11.40 -10.81 -1.23
C CYS A 239 12.62 -11.25 -0.40
N GLY A 240 13.68 -11.72 -1.06
CA GLY A 240 14.90 -12.19 -0.42
C GLY A 240 15.62 -11.16 0.45
N GLN A 241 15.41 -9.86 0.22
CA GLN A 241 15.94 -8.77 1.04
C GLN A 241 15.05 -8.39 2.24
N ALA A 242 13.85 -8.97 2.38
CA ALA A 242 12.94 -8.67 3.49
C ALA A 242 13.58 -8.95 4.86
N PRO A 243 13.19 -8.23 5.93
CA PRO A 243 13.61 -8.53 7.29
C PRO A 243 13.28 -9.97 7.71
N GLN A 244 14.06 -10.53 8.64
CA GLN A 244 13.90 -11.92 9.07
C GLN A 244 12.48 -12.19 9.60
N ALA A 245 11.91 -11.28 10.40
CA ALA A 245 10.54 -11.43 10.91
C ALA A 245 9.47 -11.55 9.80
N MET A 246 9.69 -10.92 8.64
CA MET A 246 8.82 -11.08 7.48
C MET A 246 9.01 -12.45 6.83
N LYS A 247 10.26 -12.93 6.72
CA LYS A 247 10.59 -14.26 6.19
C LYS A 247 10.00 -15.38 7.03
N ASP A 248 10.01 -15.20 8.35
CA ASP A 248 9.44 -16.18 9.30
C ASP A 248 7.91 -16.28 9.20
N ALA A 249 7.25 -15.25 8.67
CA ALA A 249 5.80 -15.20 8.45
C ALA A 249 5.37 -15.70 7.07
N ALA A 250 6.30 -15.95 6.14
CA ALA A 250 6.03 -16.33 4.76
C ALA A 250 6.22 -17.84 4.53
N THR A 251 5.44 -18.40 3.61
CA THR A 251 5.64 -19.78 3.11
C THR A 251 6.76 -19.83 2.07
N PHE A 252 6.93 -18.78 1.29
CA PHE A 252 7.93 -18.71 0.23
C PHE A 252 8.81 -17.46 0.37
N VAL A 253 10.13 -17.65 0.28
CA VAL A 253 11.10 -16.56 0.22
C VAL A 253 11.65 -16.49 -1.20
N ALA A 254 11.19 -15.52 -1.96
CA ALA A 254 11.60 -15.28 -3.33
C ALA A 254 13.04 -14.74 -3.42
N CYS A 255 13.57 -14.64 -4.62
CA CYS A 255 14.85 -13.96 -4.86
C CYS A 255 14.77 -12.45 -4.49
N HIS A 256 15.89 -11.75 -4.57
CA HIS A 256 15.93 -10.30 -4.36
C HIS A 256 15.12 -9.56 -5.43
N CYS A 257 14.40 -8.49 -5.08
CA CYS A 257 13.55 -7.71 -6.01
C CYS A 257 14.28 -7.31 -7.31
N ASN A 258 15.58 -7.02 -7.26
CA ASN A 258 16.37 -6.71 -8.46
C ASN A 258 16.53 -7.88 -9.43
N LYS A 259 16.19 -9.09 -9.02
CA LYS A 259 16.27 -10.33 -9.83
C LYS A 259 14.91 -10.82 -10.31
N GLY A 260 13.83 -10.09 -9.99
CA GLY A 260 12.48 -10.48 -10.38
C GLY A 260 11.79 -11.37 -9.35
N ALA A 261 11.66 -10.90 -8.12
CA ALA A 261 11.03 -11.65 -7.02
C ALA A 261 9.58 -12.06 -7.29
N VAL A 262 8.83 -11.22 -8.00
CA VAL A 262 7.44 -11.53 -8.37
C VAL A 262 7.39 -12.70 -9.36
N ALA A 263 8.31 -12.75 -10.32
CA ALA A 263 8.40 -13.89 -11.25
C ALA A 263 8.73 -15.19 -10.53
N ASP A 264 9.66 -15.13 -9.58
CA ASP A 264 10.05 -16.28 -8.75
C ASP A 264 8.85 -16.82 -7.94
N PHE A 265 8.02 -15.91 -7.42
CA PHE A 265 6.80 -16.27 -6.71
C PHE A 265 5.72 -16.84 -7.62
N LEU A 266 5.48 -16.27 -8.80
CA LEU A 266 4.52 -16.82 -9.77
C LEU A 266 4.94 -18.22 -10.28
N GLU A 267 6.22 -18.45 -10.53
CA GLU A 267 6.77 -19.77 -10.83
C GLU A 267 6.53 -20.77 -9.68
N TYR A 268 6.66 -20.32 -8.41
CA TYR A 268 6.33 -21.15 -7.25
C TYR A 268 4.84 -21.51 -7.22
N ILE A 269 3.93 -20.54 -7.42
CA ILE A 269 2.47 -20.77 -7.46
C ILE A 269 2.12 -21.80 -8.54
N GLU A 270 2.62 -21.63 -9.76
CA GLU A 270 2.35 -22.52 -10.88
C GLU A 270 2.78 -23.97 -10.61
N ASN A 271 3.89 -24.17 -9.90
CA ASN A 271 4.46 -25.49 -9.65
C ASN A 271 3.91 -26.19 -8.39
N ASN A 272 3.31 -25.46 -7.44
CA ASN A 272 2.97 -26.00 -6.12
C ASN A 272 1.50 -25.82 -5.72
N CYS A 273 0.74 -24.98 -6.42
CA CYS A 273 -0.62 -24.61 -6.05
C CYS A 273 -1.56 -24.97 -7.23
N GLN A 274 -2.01 -26.23 -7.29
CA GLN A 274 -2.94 -26.74 -8.31
C GLN A 274 -4.20 -27.26 -7.67
#